data_ab6d2a6210b8d7523e22ca33cfb6a022
#
_entry.id   ab6d2a6210b8d7523e22ca33cfb6a022
#
_cell.length_a   1.000
_cell.length_b   1.000
_cell.length_c   1.000
_cell.angle_alpha   90.00
_cell.angle_beta   90.00
_cell.angle_gamma   90.00
#
_symmetry.space_group_name_H-M   'P 1'
#
loop_
_entity.id
_entity.type
_entity.pdbx_description
1 polymer ?
#
loop_
_entity_poly.entity_id
_entity_poly.type
_entity_poly.pdbx_seq_one_letter_code
_entity_poly.pdbx_strand_id
1 'polypeptide(L)'
;MCCLLTYDCLLRPHREVRELTWNDFSDDLTYIHLSGNRNKSGRNRIVPVPSYVRDILIRGEHHHNIFSGKRQPLNQDYFKTLWGRFKRQSNLLKQDQTLYSFRHSGAIEIFKRTGSITKLQKAMGHSSINVSLTYLRGLEIAELKEEDMPNIKTPAKSKGL
;
A
#
# COMPACT_ATOMS: atom_id res chain seq x y z
N MET A 1 1.44 -4.02 -13.59
CA MET A 1 2.11 -4.58 -12.38
C MET A 1 2.64 -3.49 -11.44
N CYS A 2 3.56 -2.57 -11.85
CA CYS A 2 4.10 -1.54 -10.93
C CYS A 2 3.00 -0.72 -10.24
N CYS A 3 2.00 -0.22 -10.98
CA CYS A 3 0.88 0.55 -10.42
C CYS A 3 0.04 -0.27 -9.43
N LEU A 4 -0.23 -1.55 -9.72
CA LEU A 4 -0.97 -2.45 -8.83
C LEU A 4 -0.22 -2.67 -7.51
N LEU A 5 1.05 -3.04 -7.56
CA LEU A 5 1.86 -3.20 -6.34
C LEU A 5 2.00 -1.89 -5.55
N THR A 6 1.99 -0.75 -6.23
CA THR A 6 2.03 0.56 -5.58
C THR A 6 0.71 0.92 -4.92
N TYR A 7 -0.42 0.60 -5.55
CA TYR A 7 -1.76 0.88 -5.03
C TYR A 7 -2.18 -0.14 -3.95
N ASP A 8 -2.13 -1.41 -4.29
CA ASP A 8 -2.71 -2.49 -3.47
C ASP A 8 -1.81 -2.92 -2.31
N CYS A 9 -0.48 -2.95 -2.56
CA CYS A 9 0.50 -3.35 -1.55
C CYS A 9 1.21 -2.15 -0.93
N LEU A 10 0.85 -0.93 -1.32
CA LEU A 10 1.45 0.31 -0.82
C LEU A 10 2.98 0.32 -0.91
N LEU A 11 3.55 -0.27 -1.94
CA LEU A 11 5.00 -0.26 -2.17
C LEU A 11 5.46 1.07 -2.78
N ARG A 12 6.68 1.50 -2.43
CA ARG A 12 7.31 2.66 -3.06
C ARG A 12 7.81 2.29 -4.46
N PRO A 13 7.30 2.96 -5.54
CA PRO A 13 7.53 2.50 -6.91
C PRO A 13 9.00 2.51 -7.31
N HIS A 14 9.75 3.56 -6.95
CA HIS A 14 11.11 3.76 -7.43
C HIS A 14 12.18 2.94 -6.69
N ARG A 15 11.86 2.38 -5.53
CA ARG A 15 12.79 1.56 -4.77
C ARG A 15 12.20 0.19 -4.44
N GLU A 16 11.15 0.13 -3.60
CA GLU A 16 10.63 -1.14 -3.13
C GLU A 16 10.12 -2.01 -4.29
N VAL A 17 9.29 -1.44 -5.19
CA VAL A 17 8.78 -2.16 -6.37
C VAL A 17 9.93 -2.51 -7.33
N ARG A 18 10.81 -1.56 -7.62
CA ARG A 18 11.91 -1.76 -8.57
C ARG A 18 12.89 -2.86 -8.14
N GLU A 19 13.15 -2.97 -6.85
CA GLU A 19 14.12 -3.91 -6.27
C GLU A 19 13.48 -5.24 -5.83
N LEU A 20 12.18 -5.42 -6.09
CA LEU A 20 11.44 -6.62 -5.67
C LEU A 20 11.93 -7.86 -6.41
N THR A 21 12.23 -8.90 -5.64
CA THR A 21 12.64 -10.22 -6.12
C THR A 21 11.61 -11.27 -5.72
N TRP A 22 11.66 -12.45 -6.34
CA TRP A 22 10.78 -13.56 -5.97
C TRP A 22 11.06 -14.09 -4.56
N ASN A 23 12.25 -13.84 -4.01
CA ASN A 23 12.59 -14.17 -2.63
C ASN A 23 11.82 -13.31 -1.59
N ASP A 24 11.31 -12.17 -2.02
CA ASP A 24 10.53 -11.29 -1.14
C ASP A 24 9.08 -11.79 -0.95
N PHE A 25 8.62 -12.71 -1.78
CA PHE A 25 7.28 -13.29 -1.69
C PHE A 25 7.27 -14.57 -0.87
N SER A 26 6.18 -14.79 -0.13
CA SER A 26 5.88 -16.11 0.42
C SER A 26 5.68 -17.14 -0.70
N ASP A 27 5.79 -18.44 -0.38
CA ASP A 27 5.71 -19.51 -1.39
C ASP A 27 4.39 -19.50 -2.15
N ASP A 28 3.31 -19.18 -1.48
CA ASP A 28 1.94 -19.06 -2.03
C ASP A 28 1.62 -17.66 -2.59
N LEU A 29 2.59 -16.75 -2.65
CA LEU A 29 2.46 -15.36 -3.09
C LEU A 29 1.48 -14.51 -2.25
N THR A 30 1.02 -14.99 -1.09
CA THR A 30 0.05 -14.25 -0.27
C THR A 30 0.63 -13.04 0.42
N TYR A 31 1.95 -13.01 0.65
CA TYR A 31 2.63 -11.93 1.35
C TYR A 31 3.92 -11.50 0.65
N ILE A 32 4.25 -10.21 0.80
CA ILE A 32 5.56 -9.65 0.47
C ILE A 32 6.25 -9.27 1.77
N HIS A 33 7.47 -9.75 1.97
CA HIS A 33 8.35 -9.47 3.08
C HIS A 33 9.38 -8.41 2.68
N LEU A 34 9.24 -7.19 3.17
CA LEU A 34 10.14 -6.09 2.85
C LEU A 34 11.12 -5.87 4.00
N SER A 35 12.40 -6.02 3.70
CA SER A 35 13.48 -5.70 4.64
C SER A 35 13.52 -4.19 4.94
N GLY A 36 13.79 -3.85 6.20
CA GLY A 36 13.99 -2.48 6.66
C GLY A 36 15.10 -1.74 5.92
N ASN A 37 16.10 -2.44 5.41
CA ASN A 37 17.21 -1.87 4.65
C ASN A 37 16.75 -1.17 3.36
N ARG A 38 15.55 -1.49 2.85
CA ARG A 38 14.97 -0.87 1.65
C ARG A 38 14.14 0.38 1.94
N ASN A 39 13.99 0.78 3.18
CA ASN A 39 13.20 1.95 3.54
C ASN A 39 13.88 2.84 4.58
N LYS A 40 13.46 4.11 4.64
CA LYS A 40 14.04 5.09 5.57
C LYS A 40 13.76 4.80 7.04
N SER A 41 12.71 4.01 7.35
CA SER A 41 12.32 3.71 8.72
C SER A 41 13.13 2.58 9.36
N GLY A 42 13.93 1.84 8.59
CA GLY A 42 14.71 0.70 9.05
C GLY A 42 13.86 -0.49 9.53
N ARG A 43 12.54 -0.47 9.35
CA ARG A 43 11.62 -1.50 9.88
C ARG A 43 11.24 -2.50 8.80
N ASN A 44 11.28 -3.78 9.16
CA ASN A 44 10.71 -4.83 8.33
C ASN A 44 9.19 -4.65 8.24
N ARG A 45 8.64 -5.00 7.08
CA ARG A 45 7.22 -4.89 6.79
C ARG A 45 6.74 -6.12 6.04
N ILE A 46 5.61 -6.68 6.47
CA ILE A 46 4.90 -7.74 5.77
C ILE A 46 3.63 -7.13 5.20
N VAL A 47 3.40 -7.33 3.91
CA VAL A 47 2.26 -6.75 3.18
C VAL A 47 1.50 -7.87 2.50
N PRO A 48 0.18 -7.99 2.71
CA PRO A 48 -0.64 -8.96 1.99
C PRO A 48 -0.76 -8.57 0.51
N VAL A 49 -0.80 -9.58 -0.35
CA VAL A 49 -1.01 -9.44 -1.80
C VAL A 49 -2.43 -9.88 -2.13
N PRO A 50 -3.29 -9.01 -2.66
CA PRO A 50 -4.65 -9.37 -3.06
C PRO A 50 -4.67 -10.49 -4.09
N SER A 51 -5.72 -11.34 -4.07
CA SER A 51 -5.83 -12.51 -4.97
C SER A 51 -5.68 -12.15 -6.44
N TYR A 52 -6.41 -11.14 -6.90
CA TYR A 52 -6.34 -10.72 -8.31
C TYR A 52 -4.96 -10.18 -8.75
N VAL A 53 -4.13 -9.72 -7.80
CA VAL A 53 -2.72 -9.36 -8.09
C VAL A 53 -1.88 -10.61 -8.18
N ARG A 54 -2.15 -11.62 -7.31
CA ARG A 54 -1.46 -12.92 -7.34
C ARG A 54 -1.72 -13.66 -8.64
N ASP A 55 -2.96 -13.63 -9.13
CA ASP A 55 -3.39 -14.36 -10.34
C ASP A 55 -2.63 -13.93 -11.61
N ILE A 56 -2.07 -12.72 -11.61
CA ILE A 56 -1.26 -12.20 -12.73
C ILE A 56 0.25 -12.28 -12.48
N LEU A 57 0.68 -12.81 -11.32
CA LEU A 57 2.08 -13.03 -11.00
C LEU A 57 2.51 -14.41 -11.49
N ILE A 58 3.55 -14.46 -12.31
CA ILE A 58 4.17 -15.71 -12.75
C ILE A 58 5.52 -15.80 -12.05
N ARG A 59 5.63 -16.76 -11.11
CA ARG A 59 6.84 -16.91 -10.31
C ARG A 59 8.02 -17.30 -11.20
N GLY A 60 9.10 -16.56 -11.08
CA GLY A 60 10.39 -16.84 -11.70
C GLY A 60 11.39 -17.43 -10.68
N GLU A 61 12.66 -17.42 -11.03
CA GLU A 61 13.74 -17.87 -10.14
C GLU A 61 13.83 -17.00 -8.89
N HIS A 62 14.08 -17.66 -7.76
CA HIS A 62 13.97 -17.10 -6.41
C HIS A 62 14.71 -15.76 -6.21
N HIS A 63 15.95 -15.66 -6.71
CA HIS A 63 16.78 -14.45 -6.56
C HIS A 63 16.65 -13.47 -7.73
N HIS A 64 15.75 -13.73 -8.68
CA HIS A 64 15.54 -12.82 -9.81
C HIS A 64 14.54 -11.72 -9.45
N ASN A 65 14.83 -10.53 -9.95
CA ASN A 65 13.92 -9.40 -9.87
C ASN A 65 12.69 -9.66 -10.73
N ILE A 66 11.51 -9.37 -10.21
CA ILE A 66 10.22 -9.70 -10.86
C ILE A 66 9.98 -8.95 -12.18
N PHE A 67 10.68 -7.85 -12.43
CA PHE A 67 10.53 -7.04 -13.64
C PHE A 67 11.64 -7.27 -14.66
N SER A 68 12.88 -7.41 -14.22
CA SER A 68 14.00 -7.64 -15.13
C SER A 68 14.16 -9.11 -15.53
N GLY A 69 13.62 -10.04 -14.75
CA GLY A 69 13.86 -11.47 -14.90
C GLY A 69 15.32 -11.89 -14.64
N LYS A 70 16.12 -11.01 -14.05
CA LYS A 70 17.55 -11.20 -13.75
C LYS A 70 17.83 -10.87 -12.28
N ARG A 71 19.03 -11.18 -11.79
CA ARG A 71 19.43 -10.81 -10.42
C ARG A 71 19.48 -9.29 -10.21
N GLN A 72 19.85 -8.53 -11.24
CA GLN A 72 19.94 -7.09 -11.19
C GLN A 72 18.57 -6.45 -11.40
N PRO A 73 18.19 -5.46 -10.59
CA PRO A 73 16.98 -4.68 -10.80
C PRO A 73 17.09 -3.81 -12.07
N LEU A 74 15.96 -3.34 -12.55
CA LEU A 74 15.91 -2.33 -13.61
C LEU A 74 16.62 -1.04 -13.18
N ASN A 75 16.99 -0.22 -14.16
CA ASN A 75 17.60 1.09 -13.93
C ASN A 75 16.77 1.93 -12.94
N GLN A 76 17.44 2.79 -12.17
CA GLN A 76 16.82 3.61 -11.12
C GLN A 76 15.67 4.49 -11.64
N ASP A 77 15.82 5.04 -12.84
CA ASP A 77 14.84 5.92 -13.46
C ASP A 77 13.83 5.18 -14.36
N TYR A 78 13.90 3.85 -14.45
CA TYR A 78 13.10 3.07 -15.39
C TYR A 78 11.60 3.38 -15.27
N PHE A 79 11.03 3.22 -14.09
CA PHE A 79 9.60 3.48 -13.89
C PHE A 79 9.22 4.94 -14.03
N LYS A 80 10.10 5.86 -13.66
CA LYS A 80 9.91 7.30 -13.87
C LYS A 80 9.84 7.64 -15.37
N THR A 81 10.78 7.08 -16.14
CA THR A 81 10.83 7.28 -17.59
C THR A 81 9.61 6.66 -18.28
N LEU A 82 9.25 5.43 -17.90
CA LEU A 82 8.09 4.74 -18.45
C LEU A 82 6.79 5.49 -18.14
N TRP A 83 6.63 5.95 -16.90
CA TRP A 83 5.49 6.76 -16.49
C TRP A 83 5.41 8.08 -17.27
N GLY A 84 6.53 8.76 -17.45
CA GLY A 84 6.62 9.99 -18.23
C GLY A 84 6.21 9.79 -19.70
N ARG A 85 6.59 8.66 -20.32
CA ARG A 85 6.15 8.31 -21.68
C ARG A 85 4.64 8.06 -21.74
N PHE A 86 4.11 7.23 -20.84
CA PHE A 86 2.68 6.94 -20.74
C PHE A 86 1.86 8.21 -20.53
N LYS A 87 2.31 9.09 -19.63
CA LYS A 87 1.63 10.34 -19.31
C LYS A 87 1.55 11.31 -20.51
N ARG A 88 2.60 11.38 -21.33
CA ARG A 88 2.56 12.20 -22.56
C ARG A 88 1.58 11.69 -23.61
N GLN A 89 1.26 10.40 -23.60
CA GLN A 89 0.32 9.77 -24.52
C GLN A 89 -1.11 9.73 -23.97
N SER A 90 -1.31 10.04 -22.69
CA SER A 90 -2.60 9.97 -22.04
C SER A 90 -3.24 11.33 -21.93
N ASN A 91 -4.49 11.45 -22.40
CA ASN A 91 -5.32 12.63 -22.23
C ASN A 91 -6.08 12.64 -20.87
N LEU A 92 -5.97 11.56 -20.09
CA LEU A 92 -6.71 11.38 -18.84
C LEU A 92 -5.91 11.82 -17.60
N LEU A 93 -4.57 11.86 -17.72
CA LEU A 93 -3.69 12.14 -16.59
C LEU A 93 -3.37 13.63 -16.46
N LYS A 94 -3.53 14.14 -15.24
CA LYS A 94 -3.13 15.51 -14.89
C LYS A 94 -1.60 15.60 -14.70
N GLN A 95 -1.08 16.83 -14.80
CA GLN A 95 0.36 17.07 -14.76
C GLN A 95 1.02 16.69 -13.41
N ASP A 96 0.31 16.85 -12.31
CA ASP A 96 0.76 16.54 -10.95
C ASP A 96 0.66 15.06 -10.58
N GLN A 97 -0.07 14.23 -11.37
CA GLN A 97 -0.20 12.81 -11.10
C GLN A 97 1.10 12.05 -11.40
N THR A 98 1.56 11.32 -10.40
CA THR A 98 2.79 10.51 -10.44
C THR A 98 2.50 9.06 -10.06
N LEU A 99 3.49 8.18 -10.15
CA LEU A 99 3.36 6.81 -9.62
C LEU A 99 3.05 6.79 -8.12
N TYR A 100 3.49 7.79 -7.35
CA TYR A 100 3.13 7.92 -5.94
C TYR A 100 1.65 8.22 -5.72
N SER A 101 0.94 8.76 -6.70
CA SER A 101 -0.50 8.98 -6.61
C SER A 101 -1.27 7.66 -6.39
N PHE A 102 -0.81 6.56 -6.97
CA PHE A 102 -1.37 5.23 -6.69
C PHE A 102 -1.21 4.83 -5.21
N ARG A 103 -0.02 5.06 -4.65
CA ARG A 103 0.22 4.78 -3.24
C ARG A 103 -0.64 5.65 -2.32
N HIS A 104 -0.83 6.92 -2.70
CA HIS A 104 -1.69 7.84 -1.97
C HIS A 104 -3.14 7.37 -1.99
N SER A 105 -3.68 7.06 -3.17
CA SER A 105 -5.05 6.56 -3.32
C SER A 105 -5.27 5.23 -2.57
N GLY A 106 -4.31 4.31 -2.65
CA GLY A 106 -4.37 3.04 -1.90
C GLY A 106 -4.37 3.26 -0.38
N ALA A 107 -3.59 4.22 0.11
CA ALA A 107 -3.58 4.59 1.53
C ALA A 107 -4.94 5.12 2.01
N ILE A 108 -5.56 5.99 1.22
CA ILE A 108 -6.91 6.52 1.48
C ILE A 108 -7.92 5.37 1.53
N GLU A 109 -7.86 4.46 0.57
CA GLU A 109 -8.78 3.33 0.49
C GLU A 109 -8.67 2.38 1.70
N ILE A 110 -7.45 2.08 2.15
CA ILE A 110 -7.23 1.29 3.39
C ILE A 110 -7.84 2.01 4.59
N PHE A 111 -7.64 3.32 4.71
CA PHE A 111 -8.21 4.08 5.82
C PHE A 111 -9.75 4.07 5.76
N LYS A 112 -10.35 4.34 4.59
CA LYS A 112 -11.80 4.29 4.41
C LYS A 112 -12.41 2.93 4.80
N ARG A 113 -11.74 1.83 4.43
CA ARG A 113 -12.20 0.47 4.76
C ARG A 113 -12.02 0.07 6.21
N THR A 114 -11.01 0.58 6.88
CA THR A 114 -10.62 0.10 8.22
C THR A 114 -10.89 1.08 9.34
N GLY A 115 -11.08 2.37 9.04
CA GLY A 115 -11.16 3.46 10.02
C GLY A 115 -9.90 3.62 10.89
N SER A 116 -8.81 2.88 10.60
CA SER A 116 -7.68 2.73 11.50
C SER A 116 -6.40 3.36 10.97
N ILE A 117 -5.99 4.44 11.59
CA ILE A 117 -4.70 5.09 11.29
C ILE A 117 -3.49 4.22 11.64
N THR A 118 -3.60 3.36 12.66
CA THR A 118 -2.54 2.44 13.06
C THR A 118 -2.36 1.30 12.05
N LYS A 119 -3.45 0.77 11.49
CA LYS A 119 -3.38 -0.20 10.37
C LYS A 119 -2.74 0.44 9.15
N LEU A 120 -3.12 1.69 8.82
CA LEU A 120 -2.52 2.45 7.74
C LEU A 120 -1.02 2.68 7.97
N GLN A 121 -0.63 3.13 9.17
CA GLN A 121 0.77 3.33 9.52
C GLN A 121 1.59 2.04 9.32
N LYS A 122 1.07 0.91 9.79
CA LYS A 122 1.71 -0.40 9.66
C LYS A 122 1.84 -0.81 8.18
N ALA A 123 0.76 -0.67 7.40
CA ALA A 123 0.74 -1.00 5.98
C ALA A 123 1.72 -0.14 5.17
N MET A 124 1.82 1.16 5.49
CA MET A 124 2.73 2.10 4.85
C MET A 124 4.20 1.94 5.29
N GLY A 125 4.45 1.30 6.43
CA GLY A 125 5.79 1.20 7.03
C GLY A 125 6.30 2.54 7.54
N HIS A 126 5.41 3.40 8.06
CA HIS A 126 5.80 4.69 8.62
C HIS A 126 6.27 4.55 10.06
N SER A 127 7.31 5.28 10.44
CA SER A 127 7.82 5.32 11.82
C SER A 127 6.92 6.10 12.77
N SER A 128 6.13 7.05 12.25
CA SER A 128 5.23 7.90 13.00
C SER A 128 3.83 7.95 12.40
N ILE A 129 2.81 8.04 13.25
CA ILE A 129 1.41 8.26 12.85
C ILE A 129 1.26 9.58 12.09
N ASN A 130 1.97 10.63 12.48
CA ASN A 130 1.91 11.94 11.82
C ASN A 130 2.24 11.86 10.33
N VAL A 131 3.20 11.01 9.94
CA VAL A 131 3.51 10.76 8.53
C VAL A 131 2.31 10.11 7.81
N SER A 132 1.58 9.21 8.46
CA SER A 132 0.38 8.59 7.89
C SER A 132 -0.77 9.58 7.75
N LEU A 133 -0.93 10.48 8.70
CA LEU A 133 -1.95 11.53 8.66
C LEU A 133 -1.78 12.48 7.46
N THR A 134 -0.56 12.70 6.98
CA THR A 134 -0.34 13.53 5.78
C THR A 134 -1.01 12.96 4.53
N TYR A 135 -1.21 11.64 4.46
CA TYR A 135 -1.92 10.98 3.37
C TYR A 135 -3.43 11.17 3.43
N LEU A 136 -3.96 11.51 4.60
CA LEU A 136 -5.39 11.71 4.84
C LEU A 136 -5.83 13.18 4.79
N ARG A 137 -4.90 14.10 4.51
CA ARG A 137 -5.22 15.51 4.35
C ARG A 137 -6.19 15.70 3.19
N GLY A 138 -7.27 16.43 3.45
CA GLY A 138 -8.34 16.69 2.47
C GLY A 138 -9.40 15.58 2.40
N LEU A 139 -9.33 14.53 3.23
CA LEU A 139 -10.49 13.70 3.45
C LEU A 139 -11.50 14.46 4.32
N GLU A 140 -12.74 14.49 3.88
CA GLU A 140 -13.83 14.91 4.74
C GLU A 140 -13.91 13.97 5.94
N ILE A 141 -13.77 14.54 7.14
CA ILE A 141 -14.00 13.82 8.38
C ILE A 141 -15.52 13.70 8.50
N ALA A 142 -16.02 12.47 8.51
CA ALA A 142 -17.44 12.24 8.76
C ALA A 142 -17.80 12.84 10.13
N GLU A 143 -18.90 13.57 10.18
CA GLU A 143 -19.43 14.10 11.44
C GLU A 143 -19.72 12.92 12.39
N LEU A 144 -19.44 13.12 13.68
CA LEU A 144 -19.77 12.13 14.71
C LEU A 144 -21.28 11.96 14.80
N LYS A 145 -21.71 10.74 14.76
CA LYS A 145 -23.11 10.33 14.95
C LYS A 145 -23.32 9.81 16.36
N GLU A 146 -24.57 9.74 16.80
CA GLU A 146 -24.91 9.19 18.11
C GLU A 146 -24.38 7.75 18.29
N GLU A 147 -24.39 6.95 17.24
CA GLU A 147 -23.85 5.57 17.22
C GLU A 147 -22.35 5.47 17.46
N ASP A 148 -21.60 6.57 17.20
CA ASP A 148 -20.16 6.64 17.42
C ASP A 148 -19.81 6.96 18.88
N MET A 149 -20.82 7.35 19.68
CA MET A 149 -20.60 7.75 21.06
C MET A 149 -20.51 6.54 21.99
N PRO A 150 -19.69 6.62 23.06
CA PRO A 150 -19.64 5.58 24.08
C PRO A 150 -21.02 5.31 24.66
N ASN A 151 -21.46 4.06 24.60
CA ASN A 151 -22.75 3.66 25.14
C ASN A 151 -22.57 2.70 26.32
N ILE A 152 -23.09 3.07 27.49
CA ILE A 152 -23.13 2.21 28.67
C ILE A 152 -24.35 1.30 28.50
N LYS A 153 -24.12 -0.02 28.30
CA LYS A 153 -25.19 -1.02 28.32
C LYS A 153 -25.85 -0.98 29.69
N THR A 154 -27.00 -0.33 29.79
CA THR A 154 -27.85 -0.46 30.99
C THR A 154 -28.27 -1.93 31.15
N PRO A 155 -28.08 -2.53 32.34
CA PRO A 155 -28.58 -3.90 32.57
C PRO A 155 -30.07 -3.94 32.27
N ALA A 156 -30.50 -4.97 31.53
CA ALA A 156 -31.90 -5.17 31.22
C ALA A 156 -32.71 -5.16 32.54
N LYS A 157 -33.72 -4.29 32.61
CA LYS A 157 -34.66 -4.30 33.73
C LYS A 157 -35.20 -5.72 33.87
N SER A 158 -34.84 -6.39 34.98
CA SER A 158 -35.49 -7.65 35.35
C SER A 158 -36.98 -7.38 35.41
N LYS A 159 -37.76 -8.03 34.56
CA LYS A 159 -39.22 -8.05 34.67
C LYS A 159 -39.51 -8.67 36.04
N GLY A 160 -39.92 -7.81 37.01
CA GLY A 160 -40.44 -8.25 38.27
C GLY A 160 -41.69 -9.13 38.03
N LEU A 161 -41.73 -10.20 38.75
CA LEU A 161 -42.87 -11.08 38.95
C LEU A 161 -44.08 -10.30 39.48
#